data_fa55865d4ee102865a23f4ef9e28bb5e
#
_entry.id   fa55865d4ee102865a23f4ef9e28bb5e
#
_cell.length_a   1.000
_cell.length_b   1.000
_cell.length_c   1.000
_cell.angle_alpha   90.00
_cell.angle_beta   90.00
_cell.angle_gamma   90.00
#
_symmetry.space_group_name_H-M   'P 1'
#
loop_
_entity.id
_entity.type
_entity.pdbx_description
1 polymer ?
#
loop_
_entity_poly.entity_id
_entity_poly.type
_entity_poly.pdbx_seq_one_letter_code
_entity_poly.pdbx_strand_id
1 'polypeptide(L)'
;SYYAHSTHYTQARLLARSNQVAGGVHGFFAGIRRYFSLGHENRLLLGRVAQLEERLAQYEEAETNARLDSYMQDIGESKYRFVTASVVANTVNRAQNLITLNRGRQDGVVEEMAVLSPDGAMAGYVVDCTERYAVAMSVLNTSFRASGKLADAEYYGSIYWDRLDQNVVILGELSKYADPKPGQEVVTTGFSQYFPADVLIGWVESASLNETRTCLLYPSPSPRDRQ
;
A
#
# COMPACT_ATOMS: atom_id res chain seq x y z
N SER A 1 87.72 2.64 26.09
CA SER A 1 86.90 3.66 25.42
C SER A 1 85.90 3.11 24.36
N TYR A 2 85.74 1.81 24.26
CA TYR A 2 84.83 1.17 23.21
C TYR A 2 83.51 0.69 23.74
N TYR A 3 83.29 0.68 25.03
CA TYR A 3 82.02 0.11 25.62
C TYR A 3 80.92 1.16 25.87
N ALA A 4 81.24 2.42 25.78
CA ALA A 4 80.22 3.44 26.10
C ALA A 4 79.33 3.85 24.92
N HIS A 5 79.67 3.50 23.67
CA HIS A 5 78.91 3.93 22.49
C HIS A 5 77.79 2.89 22.08
N SER A 6 77.87 1.64 22.57
CA SER A 6 76.91 0.60 22.19
C SER A 6 75.62 0.62 23.03
N THR A 7 75.64 1.15 24.23
CA THR A 7 74.51 1.21 25.15
C THR A 7 73.46 2.29 24.76
N HIS A 8 73.91 3.43 24.27
CA HIS A 8 72.99 4.49 23.84
C HIS A 8 72.20 4.16 22.55
N TYR A 9 72.81 3.39 21.65
CA TYR A 9 72.18 3.00 20.39
C TYR A 9 71.11 1.90 20.57
N THR A 10 71.30 1.03 21.51
CA THR A 10 70.35 -0.03 21.86
C THR A 10 69.17 0.52 22.66
N GLN A 11 69.35 1.47 23.56
CA GLN A 11 68.28 2.12 24.30
C GLN A 11 67.35 2.97 23.37
N ALA A 12 67.94 3.72 22.42
CA ALA A 12 67.12 4.48 21.46
C ALA A 12 66.28 3.61 20.54
N ARG A 13 66.78 2.45 20.13
CA ARG A 13 66.00 1.47 19.32
C ARG A 13 64.92 0.73 20.13
N LEU A 14 65.16 0.49 21.40
CA LEU A 14 64.14 -0.12 22.29
C LEU A 14 62.99 0.84 22.57
N LEU A 15 63.30 2.13 22.83
CA LEU A 15 62.30 3.17 23.04
C LEU A 15 61.46 3.45 21.77
N ALA A 16 62.11 3.47 20.60
CA ALA A 16 61.42 3.67 19.33
C ALA A 16 60.46 2.50 19.00
N ARG A 17 60.85 1.27 19.32
CA ARG A 17 59.95 0.10 19.13
C ARG A 17 58.81 0.04 20.16
N SER A 18 59.02 0.47 21.39
CA SER A 18 57.99 0.49 22.43
C SER A 18 56.91 1.54 22.10
N ASN A 19 57.30 2.70 21.56
CA ASN A 19 56.32 3.71 21.12
C ASN A 19 55.49 3.30 19.89
N GLN A 20 56.03 2.51 18.96
CA GLN A 20 55.30 1.97 17.84
C GLN A 20 54.27 0.93 18.29
N VAL A 21 54.63 0.08 19.26
CA VAL A 21 53.69 -0.94 19.79
C VAL A 21 52.59 -0.28 20.63
N ALA A 22 52.93 0.74 21.45
CA ALA A 22 51.94 1.47 22.24
C ALA A 22 50.94 2.24 21.36
N GLY A 23 51.40 2.89 20.27
CA GLY A 23 50.50 3.55 19.31
C GLY A 23 49.57 2.59 18.56
N GLY A 24 50.08 1.42 18.19
CA GLY A 24 49.25 0.37 17.53
C GLY A 24 48.16 -0.19 18.45
N VAL A 25 48.45 -0.45 19.72
CA VAL A 25 47.49 -0.95 20.71
C VAL A 25 46.43 0.11 21.02
N HIS A 26 46.79 1.35 21.20
CA HIS A 26 45.82 2.45 21.41
C HIS A 26 44.87 2.61 20.19
N GLY A 27 45.39 2.54 18.96
CA GLY A 27 44.59 2.62 17.73
C GLY A 27 43.62 1.43 17.59
N PHE A 28 44.07 0.25 17.98
CA PHE A 28 43.22 -0.97 17.95
C PHE A 28 42.05 -0.88 18.94
N PHE A 29 42.32 -0.48 20.18
CA PHE A 29 41.24 -0.29 21.18
C PHE A 29 40.30 0.88 20.83
N ALA A 30 40.79 1.95 20.21
CA ALA A 30 39.93 3.03 19.71
C ALA A 30 39.01 2.57 18.57
N GLY A 31 39.51 1.72 17.66
CA GLY A 31 38.72 1.09 16.61
C GLY A 31 37.61 0.17 17.15
N ILE A 32 37.95 -0.68 18.12
CA ILE A 32 37.00 -1.57 18.79
C ILE A 32 35.92 -0.76 19.53
N ARG A 33 36.31 0.28 20.27
CA ARG A 33 35.35 1.14 20.98
C ARG A 33 34.40 1.84 20.03
N ARG A 34 34.88 2.33 18.89
CA ARG A 34 34.05 2.94 17.83
C ARG A 34 33.09 1.91 17.22
N TYR A 35 33.53 0.67 17.00
CA TYR A 35 32.69 -0.39 16.47
C TYR A 35 31.54 -0.74 17.44
N PHE A 36 31.82 -0.84 18.74
CA PHE A 36 30.80 -1.10 19.74
C PHE A 36 29.85 0.08 19.96
N SER A 37 30.34 1.35 19.86
CA SER A 37 29.45 2.53 19.94
C SER A 37 28.50 2.61 18.75
N LEU A 38 28.97 2.34 17.51
CA LEU A 38 28.13 2.29 16.31
C LEU A 38 27.05 1.18 16.41
N GLY A 39 27.40 0.02 16.95
CA GLY A 39 26.44 -1.06 17.17
C GLY A 39 25.39 -0.72 18.23
N HIS A 40 25.73 0.09 19.23
CA HIS A 40 24.78 0.57 20.24
C HIS A 40 23.88 1.67 19.68
N GLU A 41 24.43 2.65 19.00
CA GLU A 41 23.67 3.71 18.33
C GLU A 41 22.72 3.17 17.27
N ASN A 42 23.19 2.20 16.48
CA ASN A 42 22.35 1.56 15.46
C ASN A 42 21.15 0.81 16.07
N ARG A 43 21.36 0.09 17.18
CA ARG A 43 20.25 -0.56 17.92
C ARG A 43 19.26 0.45 18.49
N LEU A 44 19.75 1.59 18.98
CA LEU A 44 18.92 2.65 19.54
C LEU A 44 18.11 3.36 18.43
N LEU A 45 18.72 3.57 17.27
CA LEU A 45 18.05 4.09 16.08
C LEU A 45 16.99 3.12 15.55
N LEU A 46 17.31 1.83 15.45
CA LEU A 46 16.34 0.80 15.06
C LEU A 46 15.14 0.74 16.02
N GLY A 47 15.38 0.87 17.34
CA GLY A 47 14.31 0.96 18.31
C GLY A 47 13.43 2.20 18.14
N ARG A 48 14.01 3.35 17.78
CA ARG A 48 13.24 4.57 17.47
C ARG A 48 12.45 4.45 16.18
N VAL A 49 13.05 3.87 15.14
CA VAL A 49 12.35 3.60 13.88
C VAL A 49 11.14 2.70 14.14
N ALA A 50 11.30 1.59 14.84
CA ALA A 50 10.20 0.69 15.19
C ALA A 50 9.08 1.40 15.98
N GLN A 51 9.43 2.27 16.95
CA GLN A 51 8.44 3.07 17.68
C GLN A 51 7.72 4.09 16.80
N LEU A 52 8.43 4.71 15.85
CA LEU A 52 7.82 5.68 14.93
C LEU A 52 6.90 4.97 13.94
N GLU A 53 7.30 3.81 13.44
CA GLU A 53 6.47 2.98 12.55
C GLU A 53 5.20 2.50 13.27
N GLU A 54 5.31 2.07 14.53
CA GLU A 54 4.15 1.69 15.35
C GLU A 54 3.19 2.87 15.56
N ARG A 55 3.70 4.07 15.86
CA ARG A 55 2.88 5.28 15.99
C ARG A 55 2.23 5.68 14.66
N LEU A 56 2.99 5.62 13.57
CA LEU A 56 2.46 5.91 12.24
C LEU A 56 1.30 4.97 11.91
N ALA A 57 1.47 3.66 12.13
CA ALA A 57 0.42 2.67 11.92
C ALA A 57 -0.83 2.97 12.77
N GLN A 58 -0.67 3.40 14.04
CA GLN A 58 -1.80 3.81 14.89
C GLN A 58 -2.53 5.05 14.35
N TYR A 59 -1.79 6.05 13.85
CA TYR A 59 -2.40 7.25 13.25
C TYR A 59 -3.12 6.92 11.95
N GLU A 60 -2.53 6.12 11.07
CA GLU A 60 -3.14 5.67 9.82
C GLU A 60 -4.41 4.85 10.09
N GLU A 61 -4.39 3.97 11.10
CA GLU A 61 -5.56 3.20 11.50
C GLU A 61 -6.68 4.13 12.06
N ALA A 62 -6.32 5.11 12.88
CA ALA A 62 -7.28 6.08 13.42
C ALA A 62 -7.90 6.96 12.31
N GLU A 63 -7.08 7.43 11.36
CA GLU A 63 -7.56 8.21 10.22
C GLU A 63 -8.47 7.38 9.31
N THR A 64 -8.08 6.13 9.04
CA THR A 64 -8.87 5.19 8.25
C THR A 64 -10.23 4.92 8.92
N ASN A 65 -10.24 4.70 10.23
CA ASN A 65 -11.48 4.47 10.98
C ASN A 65 -12.38 5.72 10.97
N ALA A 66 -11.82 6.92 11.11
CA ALA A 66 -12.59 8.17 11.05
C ALA A 66 -13.23 8.40 9.66
N ARG A 67 -12.52 8.06 8.58
CA ARG A 67 -13.07 8.10 7.21
C ARG A 67 -14.18 7.08 7.02
N LEU A 68 -13.99 5.86 7.52
CA LEU A 68 -15.02 4.80 7.49
C LEU A 68 -16.26 5.22 8.27
N ASP A 69 -16.10 5.82 9.45
CA ASP A 69 -17.24 6.29 10.27
C ASP A 69 -18.03 7.39 9.54
N SER A 70 -17.34 8.31 8.85
CA SER A 70 -18.00 9.34 8.05
C SER A 70 -18.77 8.75 6.87
N TYR A 71 -18.18 7.78 6.17
CA TYR A 71 -18.81 7.06 5.08
C TYR A 71 -20.03 6.25 5.55
N MET A 72 -19.93 5.62 6.73
CA MET A 72 -21.03 4.88 7.34
C MET A 72 -22.19 5.78 7.75
N GLN A 73 -21.92 7.02 8.19
CA GLN A 73 -22.95 8.01 8.53
C GLN A 73 -23.68 8.50 7.26
N ASP A 74 -22.97 8.62 6.13
CA ASP A 74 -23.53 9.11 4.88
C ASP A 74 -24.46 8.06 4.22
N ILE A 75 -24.16 6.76 4.40
CA ILE A 75 -25.02 5.65 3.89
C ILE A 75 -26.34 5.50 4.68
N GLY A 76 -26.47 6.14 5.86
CA GLY A 76 -27.66 6.07 6.70
C GLY A 76 -27.81 4.72 7.42
N GLU A 77 -29.02 4.34 7.83
CA GLU A 77 -29.30 3.00 8.42
C GLU A 77 -29.01 1.93 7.36
N SER A 78 -27.73 1.53 7.30
CA SER A 78 -27.21 0.68 6.24
C SER A 78 -27.82 -0.72 6.33
N LYS A 79 -28.44 -1.13 5.24
CA LYS A 79 -28.86 -2.53 4.99
C LYS A 79 -27.66 -3.50 5.00
N TYR A 80 -26.43 -2.97 4.96
CA TYR A 80 -25.20 -3.72 4.81
C TYR A 80 -24.39 -3.73 6.10
N ARG A 81 -23.76 -4.85 6.39
CA ARG A 81 -22.81 -5.00 7.48
C ARG A 81 -21.40 -4.83 6.97
N PHE A 82 -20.61 -3.99 7.63
CA PHE A 82 -19.21 -3.76 7.30
C PHE A 82 -18.27 -4.46 8.30
N VAL A 83 -17.13 -4.91 7.80
CA VAL A 83 -16.04 -5.48 8.59
C VAL A 83 -14.77 -4.72 8.21
N THR A 84 -14.19 -3.98 9.15
CA THR A 84 -12.92 -3.29 8.93
C THR A 84 -11.77 -4.30 8.92
N ALA A 85 -10.91 -4.20 7.89
CA ALA A 85 -9.77 -5.09 7.71
C ALA A 85 -8.53 -4.30 7.26
N SER A 86 -7.35 -4.77 7.66
CA SER A 86 -6.08 -4.26 7.15
C SER A 86 -5.55 -5.14 6.04
N VAL A 87 -4.90 -4.54 5.05
CA VAL A 87 -4.25 -5.25 3.96
C VAL A 87 -2.92 -5.82 4.44
N VAL A 88 -2.78 -7.13 4.42
CA VAL A 88 -1.55 -7.87 4.80
C VAL A 88 -0.62 -8.01 3.61
N ALA A 89 -1.17 -8.24 2.42
CA ALA A 89 -0.43 -8.34 1.18
C ALA A 89 -1.28 -7.84 0.01
N ASN A 90 -0.63 -7.19 -0.94
CA ASN A 90 -1.26 -6.71 -2.17
C ASN A 90 -0.32 -6.91 -3.34
N THR A 91 -0.84 -7.37 -4.46
CA THR A 91 -0.13 -7.44 -5.74
C THR A 91 -0.79 -6.50 -6.73
N VAL A 92 0.02 -5.72 -7.48
CA VAL A 92 -0.49 -4.73 -8.45
C VAL A 92 0.16 -4.85 -9.84
N ASN A 93 1.20 -5.67 -9.95
CA ASN A 93 2.03 -5.78 -11.16
C ASN A 93 1.88 -7.13 -11.90
N ARG A 94 0.88 -7.92 -11.52
CA ARG A 94 0.58 -9.22 -12.14
C ARG A 94 -0.69 -9.15 -12.99
N ALA A 95 -0.93 -10.17 -13.80
CA ALA A 95 -2.21 -10.32 -14.50
C ALA A 95 -3.35 -10.65 -13.49
N GLN A 96 -3.04 -11.49 -12.51
CA GLN A 96 -3.96 -11.89 -11.46
C GLN A 96 -3.52 -11.25 -10.14
N ASN A 97 -3.99 -10.04 -9.89
CA ASN A 97 -3.71 -9.31 -8.67
C ASN A 97 -4.72 -9.68 -7.58
N LEU A 98 -4.18 -9.94 -6.39
CA LEU A 98 -4.95 -10.34 -5.20
C LEU A 98 -4.59 -9.44 -4.02
N ILE A 99 -5.56 -9.23 -3.14
CA ILE A 99 -5.42 -8.51 -1.87
C ILE A 99 -5.67 -9.52 -0.75
N THR A 100 -4.75 -9.61 0.20
CA THR A 100 -4.94 -10.43 1.40
C THR A 100 -5.30 -9.53 2.58
N LEU A 101 -6.39 -9.88 3.27
CA LEU A 101 -6.94 -9.14 4.41
C LEU A 101 -6.73 -9.92 5.71
N ASN A 102 -6.51 -9.22 6.83
CA ASN A 102 -6.32 -9.79 8.17
C ASN A 102 -7.65 -10.11 8.88
N ARG A 103 -8.72 -10.34 8.14
CA ARG A 103 -10.03 -10.76 8.65
C ARG A 103 -10.51 -11.98 7.87
N GLY A 104 -11.20 -12.87 8.54
CA GLY A 104 -11.68 -14.12 7.97
C GLY A 104 -13.07 -14.49 8.43
N ARG A 105 -13.43 -15.79 8.34
CA ARG A 105 -14.76 -16.28 8.71
C ARG A 105 -15.12 -16.00 10.17
N GLN A 106 -14.16 -16.04 11.08
CA GLN A 106 -14.42 -15.72 12.50
C GLN A 106 -14.84 -14.25 12.72
N ASP A 107 -14.45 -13.35 11.81
CA ASP A 107 -14.83 -11.93 11.83
C ASP A 107 -16.12 -11.66 11.03
N GLY A 108 -16.68 -12.70 10.42
CA GLY A 108 -17.89 -12.65 9.61
C GLY A 108 -17.64 -12.29 8.15
N VAL A 109 -16.41 -12.44 7.66
CA VAL A 109 -16.10 -12.31 6.23
C VAL A 109 -16.50 -13.61 5.52
N VAL A 110 -17.15 -13.47 4.40
CA VAL A 110 -17.55 -14.59 3.53
C VAL A 110 -17.13 -14.30 2.09
N GLU A 111 -17.09 -15.34 1.28
CA GLU A 111 -16.86 -15.24 -0.16
C GLU A 111 -17.93 -14.33 -0.81
N GLU A 112 -17.56 -13.68 -1.90
CA GLU A 112 -18.41 -12.73 -2.63
C GLU A 112 -18.67 -11.38 -1.92
N MET A 113 -18.15 -11.15 -0.70
CA MET A 113 -18.24 -9.83 -0.08
C MET A 113 -17.46 -8.78 -0.87
N ALA A 114 -18.07 -7.62 -1.06
CA ALA A 114 -17.40 -6.43 -1.61
C ALA A 114 -16.24 -5.99 -0.72
N VAL A 115 -15.15 -5.57 -1.33
CA VAL A 115 -14.02 -4.91 -0.64
C VAL A 115 -13.98 -3.47 -1.14
N LEU A 116 -14.06 -2.54 -0.19
CA LEU A 116 -14.04 -1.11 -0.45
C LEU A 116 -12.77 -0.49 0.13
N SER A 117 -12.29 0.59 -0.47
CA SER A 117 -11.26 1.44 0.11
C SER A 117 -11.82 2.24 1.30
N PRO A 118 -10.97 2.87 2.13
CA PRO A 118 -11.42 3.75 3.20
C PRO A 118 -12.32 4.92 2.73
N ASP A 119 -12.18 5.31 1.47
CA ASP A 119 -12.99 6.37 0.85
C ASP A 119 -14.30 5.83 0.24
N GLY A 120 -14.63 4.57 0.49
CA GLY A 120 -15.85 3.91 -0.01
C GLY A 120 -15.80 3.48 -1.47
N ALA A 121 -14.66 3.61 -2.14
CA ALA A 121 -14.52 3.20 -3.53
C ALA A 121 -14.28 1.68 -3.67
N MET A 122 -14.71 1.12 -4.78
CA MET A 122 -14.57 -0.29 -5.11
C MET A 122 -13.10 -0.70 -5.25
N ALA A 123 -12.63 -1.63 -4.41
CA ALA A 123 -11.28 -2.19 -4.46
C ALA A 123 -11.23 -3.63 -5.00
N GLY A 124 -12.31 -4.39 -4.82
CA GLY A 124 -12.40 -5.79 -5.24
C GLY A 124 -13.52 -6.54 -4.55
N TYR A 125 -13.48 -7.86 -4.59
CA TYR A 125 -14.40 -8.74 -3.84
C TYR A 125 -13.68 -10.01 -3.36
N VAL A 126 -14.16 -10.58 -2.24
CA VAL A 126 -13.58 -11.77 -1.60
C VAL A 126 -13.82 -13.00 -2.49
N VAL A 127 -12.74 -13.73 -2.79
CA VAL A 127 -12.78 -14.97 -3.60
C VAL A 127 -12.52 -16.21 -2.78
N ASP A 128 -11.87 -16.08 -1.63
CA ASP A 128 -11.62 -17.18 -0.69
C ASP A 128 -11.41 -16.64 0.72
N CYS A 129 -11.78 -17.39 1.74
CA CYS A 129 -11.52 -17.01 3.12
C CYS A 129 -11.24 -18.22 4.01
N THR A 130 -10.27 -18.05 4.87
CA THR A 130 -9.94 -18.94 5.99
C THR A 130 -10.57 -18.41 7.28
N GLU A 131 -10.29 -19.05 8.42
CA GLU A 131 -10.79 -18.57 9.72
C GLU A 131 -10.31 -17.15 10.05
N ARG A 132 -9.06 -16.80 9.70
CA ARG A 132 -8.39 -15.53 10.11
C ARG A 132 -8.10 -14.57 8.96
N TYR A 133 -8.10 -15.03 7.73
CA TYR A 133 -7.69 -14.25 6.57
C TYR A 133 -8.68 -14.42 5.44
N ALA A 134 -8.84 -13.38 4.64
CA ALA A 134 -9.54 -13.44 3.38
C ALA A 134 -8.63 -13.04 2.22
N VAL A 135 -8.88 -13.61 1.06
CA VAL A 135 -8.23 -13.24 -0.20
C VAL A 135 -9.30 -12.65 -1.10
N ALA A 136 -9.04 -11.43 -1.56
CA ALA A 136 -9.93 -10.74 -2.49
C ALA A 136 -9.27 -10.59 -3.86
N MET A 137 -10.07 -10.70 -4.90
CA MET A 137 -9.69 -10.35 -6.27
C MET A 137 -9.71 -8.83 -6.39
N SER A 138 -8.54 -8.25 -6.73
CA SER A 138 -8.41 -6.81 -6.94
C SER A 138 -9.17 -6.35 -8.19
N VAL A 139 -9.66 -5.11 -8.19
CA VAL A 139 -10.15 -4.44 -9.40
C VAL A 139 -9.10 -4.40 -10.51
N LEU A 140 -7.79 -4.41 -10.13
CA LEU A 140 -6.64 -4.52 -11.03
C LEU A 140 -6.30 -5.98 -11.38
N ASN A 141 -7.28 -6.83 -11.55
CA ASN A 141 -7.11 -8.22 -11.98
C ASN A 141 -7.78 -8.41 -13.34
N THR A 142 -7.10 -9.06 -14.28
CA THR A 142 -7.63 -9.24 -15.65
C THR A 142 -8.89 -10.11 -15.71
N SER A 143 -9.15 -10.92 -14.69
CA SER A 143 -10.37 -11.72 -14.55
C SER A 143 -11.49 -10.99 -13.81
N PHE A 144 -11.19 -9.80 -13.22
CA PHE A 144 -12.19 -9.01 -12.52
C PHE A 144 -13.24 -8.48 -13.49
N ARG A 145 -14.51 -8.59 -13.11
CA ARG A 145 -15.65 -8.01 -13.84
C ARG A 145 -16.66 -7.49 -12.84
N ALA A 146 -17.16 -6.30 -13.12
CA ALA A 146 -18.27 -5.69 -12.41
C ALA A 146 -19.13 -4.90 -13.39
N SER A 147 -20.32 -4.50 -12.99
CA SER A 147 -21.18 -3.63 -13.78
C SER A 147 -21.14 -2.22 -13.21
N GLY A 148 -20.80 -1.26 -14.04
CA GLY A 148 -20.74 0.17 -13.70
C GLY A 148 -21.69 1.01 -14.56
N LYS A 149 -22.11 2.16 -14.03
CA LYS A 149 -22.92 3.15 -14.74
C LYS A 149 -22.32 4.55 -14.49
N LEU A 150 -22.63 5.48 -15.38
CA LEU A 150 -22.43 6.91 -15.10
C LEU A 150 -23.45 7.32 -14.03
N ALA A 151 -23.00 8.03 -12.99
CA ALA A 151 -23.84 8.36 -11.82
C ALA A 151 -25.13 9.12 -12.21
N ASP A 152 -25.02 10.06 -13.18
CA ASP A 152 -26.10 10.92 -13.63
C ASP A 152 -26.88 10.38 -14.84
N ALA A 153 -26.67 9.11 -15.24
CA ALA A 153 -27.27 8.54 -16.42
C ALA A 153 -27.58 7.04 -16.23
N GLU A 154 -28.55 6.54 -16.99
CA GLU A 154 -28.91 5.12 -16.99
C GLU A 154 -28.04 4.24 -17.92
N TYR A 155 -26.93 4.81 -18.41
CA TYR A 155 -26.02 4.08 -19.28
C TYR A 155 -25.02 3.28 -18.45
N TYR A 156 -25.04 1.97 -18.61
CA TYR A 156 -24.19 1.02 -17.90
C TYR A 156 -23.26 0.28 -18.86
N GLY A 157 -22.21 -0.29 -18.31
CA GLY A 157 -21.21 -1.06 -19.03
C GLY A 157 -20.45 -1.98 -18.10
N SER A 158 -19.45 -2.63 -18.65
CA SER A 158 -18.57 -3.59 -17.96
C SER A 158 -17.32 -2.90 -17.44
N ILE A 159 -17.01 -3.11 -16.16
CA ILE A 159 -15.76 -2.67 -15.54
C ILE A 159 -14.74 -3.78 -15.64
N TYR A 160 -13.56 -3.47 -16.18
CA TYR A 160 -12.44 -4.41 -16.27
C TYR A 160 -11.10 -3.67 -16.33
N TRP A 161 -10.01 -4.41 -16.15
CA TRP A 161 -8.64 -3.91 -16.25
C TRP A 161 -7.89 -4.59 -17.40
N ASP A 162 -7.16 -3.82 -18.19
CA ASP A 162 -6.43 -4.28 -19.39
C ASP A 162 -4.92 -4.44 -19.18
N ARG A 163 -4.40 -4.14 -17.98
CA ARG A 163 -2.99 -4.18 -17.60
C ARG A 163 -2.10 -3.08 -18.21
N LEU A 164 -2.66 -2.10 -18.89
CA LEU A 164 -1.85 -1.03 -19.48
C LEU A 164 -1.43 -0.01 -18.42
N ASP A 165 -2.33 0.36 -17.53
CA ASP A 165 -2.06 1.28 -16.43
C ASP A 165 -2.65 0.74 -15.13
N GLN A 166 -1.88 0.82 -14.03
CA GLN A 166 -2.32 0.41 -12.69
C GLN A 166 -3.25 1.43 -12.02
N ASN A 167 -3.27 2.65 -12.52
CA ASN A 167 -4.11 3.72 -12.01
C ASN A 167 -5.43 3.87 -12.79
N VAL A 168 -5.68 3.01 -13.76
CA VAL A 168 -6.82 3.15 -14.66
C VAL A 168 -7.55 1.84 -14.80
N VAL A 169 -8.88 1.86 -14.65
CA VAL A 169 -9.79 0.78 -15.04
C VAL A 169 -10.67 1.24 -16.18
N ILE A 170 -11.23 0.30 -16.90
CA ILE A 170 -12.01 0.54 -18.10
C ILE A 170 -13.49 0.31 -17.82
N LEU A 171 -14.32 1.28 -18.16
CA LEU A 171 -15.74 1.09 -18.35
C LEU A 171 -16.00 0.90 -19.85
N GLY A 172 -16.18 -0.34 -20.27
CA GLY A 172 -16.41 -0.72 -21.65
C GLY A 172 -17.86 -1.08 -21.93
N GLU A 173 -18.16 -1.30 -23.21
CA GLU A 173 -19.50 -1.73 -23.68
C GLU A 173 -20.63 -0.74 -23.35
N LEU A 174 -20.28 0.55 -23.23
CA LEU A 174 -21.29 1.60 -23.07
C LEU A 174 -22.17 1.74 -24.31
N SER A 175 -23.43 2.09 -24.09
CA SER A 175 -24.35 2.46 -25.18
C SER A 175 -23.76 3.55 -26.07
N LYS A 176 -24.00 3.44 -27.37
CA LYS A 176 -23.61 4.48 -28.35
C LYS A 176 -24.23 5.87 -28.07
N TYR A 177 -25.27 5.91 -27.27
CA TYR A 177 -25.96 7.14 -26.87
C TYR A 177 -25.40 7.75 -25.58
N ALA A 178 -24.53 7.03 -24.89
CA ALA A 178 -23.82 7.58 -23.73
C ALA A 178 -22.84 8.66 -24.20
N ASP A 179 -22.77 9.77 -23.48
CA ASP A 179 -21.85 10.87 -23.71
C ASP A 179 -21.01 11.12 -22.43
N PRO A 180 -20.09 10.19 -22.10
CA PRO A 180 -19.30 10.32 -20.88
C PRO A 180 -18.36 11.52 -20.98
N LYS A 181 -18.35 12.34 -19.91
CA LYS A 181 -17.54 13.56 -19.81
C LYS A 181 -16.43 13.40 -18.80
N PRO A 182 -15.23 13.95 -19.04
CA PRO A 182 -14.17 13.96 -18.04
C PRO A 182 -14.65 14.55 -16.71
N GLY A 183 -14.29 13.89 -15.60
CA GLY A 183 -14.71 14.25 -14.25
C GLY A 183 -16.10 13.76 -13.82
N GLN A 184 -16.82 13.05 -14.66
CA GLN A 184 -18.11 12.44 -14.32
C GLN A 184 -17.88 11.19 -13.46
N GLU A 185 -18.68 11.03 -12.41
CA GLU A 185 -18.61 9.87 -11.52
C GLU A 185 -19.14 8.59 -12.18
N VAL A 186 -18.49 7.48 -11.87
CA VAL A 186 -18.91 6.15 -12.25
C VAL A 186 -19.12 5.32 -10.98
N VAL A 187 -20.30 4.72 -10.88
CA VAL A 187 -20.71 3.93 -9.72
C VAL A 187 -21.18 2.55 -10.16
N THR A 188 -21.28 1.61 -9.20
CA THR A 188 -21.80 0.28 -9.45
C THR A 188 -23.30 0.33 -9.75
N THR A 189 -23.80 -0.59 -10.59
CA THR A 189 -25.21 -0.69 -10.94
C THR A 189 -26.05 -1.45 -9.91
N GLY A 190 -25.41 -2.26 -9.05
CA GLY A 190 -26.11 -3.24 -8.21
C GLY A 190 -26.59 -4.51 -8.93
N PHE A 191 -26.29 -4.68 -10.21
CA PHE A 191 -26.65 -5.89 -10.97
C PHE A 191 -25.73 -7.07 -10.67
N SER A 192 -24.51 -6.81 -10.15
CA SER A 192 -23.63 -7.87 -9.70
C SER A 192 -24.02 -8.34 -8.30
N GLN A 193 -23.85 -9.63 -8.03
CA GLN A 193 -24.07 -10.16 -6.68
C GLN A 193 -23.02 -9.69 -5.65
N TYR A 194 -21.91 -9.10 -6.10
CA TYR A 194 -20.79 -8.67 -5.25
C TYR A 194 -20.96 -7.28 -4.69
N PHE A 195 -21.49 -6.35 -5.50
CA PHE A 195 -21.55 -4.94 -5.13
C PHE A 195 -22.98 -4.44 -5.06
N PRO A 196 -23.37 -3.71 -3.99
CA PRO A 196 -24.60 -2.95 -3.99
C PRO A 196 -24.56 -1.86 -5.06
N ALA A 197 -25.70 -1.27 -5.36
CA ALA A 197 -25.80 -0.12 -6.25
C ALA A 197 -25.10 1.08 -5.61
N ASP A 198 -24.64 1.98 -6.48
CA ASP A 198 -24.14 3.32 -6.15
C ASP A 198 -22.82 3.35 -5.32
N VAL A 199 -22.04 2.24 -5.33
CA VAL A 199 -20.67 2.23 -4.83
C VAL A 199 -19.77 2.92 -5.84
N LEU A 200 -18.96 3.88 -5.39
CA LEU A 200 -18.01 4.60 -6.23
C LEU A 200 -16.99 3.65 -6.87
N ILE A 201 -16.78 3.79 -8.17
CA ILE A 201 -15.71 3.09 -8.91
C ILE A 201 -14.57 4.06 -9.20
N GLY A 202 -14.89 5.26 -9.66
CA GLY A 202 -13.93 6.30 -10.01
C GLY A 202 -14.55 7.39 -10.85
N TRP A 203 -13.70 8.18 -11.50
CA TRP A 203 -14.11 9.29 -12.36
C TRP A 203 -13.61 9.09 -13.78
N VAL A 204 -14.40 9.52 -14.75
CA VAL A 204 -14.02 9.48 -16.16
C VAL A 204 -12.80 10.38 -16.38
N GLU A 205 -11.70 9.81 -16.85
CA GLU A 205 -10.53 10.55 -17.32
C GLU A 205 -10.74 10.99 -18.78
N SER A 206 -11.01 10.03 -19.62
CA SER A 206 -11.21 10.23 -21.05
C SER A 206 -12.16 9.19 -21.61
N ALA A 207 -12.79 9.53 -22.71
CA ALA A 207 -13.68 8.64 -23.45
C ALA A 207 -13.18 8.45 -24.88
N SER A 208 -13.06 7.21 -25.31
CA SER A 208 -12.69 6.83 -26.68
C SER A 208 -13.94 6.35 -27.43
N LEU A 209 -14.12 6.88 -28.65
CA LEU A 209 -15.23 6.54 -29.55
C LEU A 209 -14.85 5.38 -30.47
N ASN A 210 -14.46 4.23 -29.90
CA ASN A 210 -14.36 3.01 -30.69
C ASN A 210 -15.76 2.42 -30.90
N GLU A 211 -15.89 1.33 -31.71
CA GLU A 211 -17.17 0.65 -31.97
C GLU A 211 -17.94 0.28 -30.70
N THR A 212 -17.22 0.06 -29.60
CA THR A 212 -17.73 0.00 -28.23
C THR A 212 -17.12 1.18 -27.44
N ARG A 213 -17.92 2.17 -27.08
CA ARG A 213 -17.44 3.33 -26.29
C ARG A 213 -16.77 2.85 -25.00
N THR A 214 -15.51 3.23 -24.83
CA THR A 214 -14.69 2.84 -23.70
C THR A 214 -14.27 4.09 -22.95
N CYS A 215 -14.48 4.11 -21.64
CA CYS A 215 -14.04 5.18 -20.76
C CYS A 215 -12.88 4.69 -19.90
N LEU A 216 -11.84 5.48 -19.80
CA LEU A 216 -10.77 5.29 -18.83
C LEU A 216 -11.20 5.95 -17.51
N LEU A 217 -11.11 5.22 -16.41
CA LEU A 217 -11.51 5.67 -15.09
C LEU A 217 -10.30 5.66 -14.16
N TYR A 218 -10.09 6.75 -13.40
CA TYR A 218 -9.23 6.71 -12.22
C TYR A 218 -10.01 6.11 -11.04
N PRO A 219 -9.61 4.94 -10.52
CA PRO A 219 -10.10 4.52 -9.22
C PRO A 219 -9.47 5.44 -8.18
N SER A 220 -10.27 6.03 -7.31
CA SER A 220 -9.91 6.91 -6.19
C SER A 220 -8.41 7.05 -5.82
N PRO A 221 -7.88 8.26 -5.48
CA PRO A 221 -8.64 9.44 -5.05
C PRO A 221 -8.92 10.46 -6.17
N SER A 222 -9.96 11.30 -5.95
CA SER A 222 -10.39 12.35 -6.88
C SER A 222 -9.22 13.22 -7.36
N PRO A 223 -9.20 13.64 -8.64
CA PRO A 223 -8.25 14.64 -9.14
C PRO A 223 -8.28 15.98 -8.38
N ARG A 224 -9.35 16.26 -7.61
CA ARG A 224 -9.49 17.48 -6.79
C ARG A 224 -8.64 17.44 -5.51
N ASP A 225 -8.23 16.27 -5.05
CA ASP A 225 -7.45 16.12 -3.81
C ASP A 225 -5.93 16.24 -4.03
N ARG A 226 -5.51 16.56 -5.26
CA ARG A 226 -4.09 16.75 -5.66
C ARG A 226 -3.68 18.22 -5.80
N GLN A 227 -4.45 19.17 -5.28
CA GLN A 227 -4.08 20.59 -5.27
C GLN A 227 -3.71 21.07 -3.88
#